data_c3cee6f68193045fcdd2d5c101ef71c6
#
_entry.id   c3cee6f68193045fcdd2d5c101ef71c6
#
_cell.length_a   1.000
_cell.length_b   1.000
_cell.length_c   1.000
_cell.angle_alpha   90.00
_cell.angle_beta   90.00
_cell.angle_gamma   90.00
#
_symmetry.space_group_name_H-M   'P 1'
#
loop_
_entity.id
_entity.type
_entity.pdbx_description
1 polymer ?
#
loop_
_entity_poly.entity_id
_entity_poly.type
_entity_poly.pdbx_seq_one_letter_code
_entity_poly.pdbx_strand_id
1 'polypeptide(L)' 'MRIATVNVNGIRAAARKGMGTWLEASAPDVLLLQEVRADEETAAALLPGYSSLIWPCRIKGRAGVGVAVREGGP' A
#
# COMPACT_ATOMS: atom_id res chain seq x y z
N MET A 1 17.65 5.40 -3.66
CA MET A 1 16.37 5.12 -3.04
C MET A 1 15.24 5.32 -4.05
N ARG A 2 14.30 4.41 -4.11
CA ARG A 2 13.16 4.52 -5.01
C ARG A 2 11.90 4.79 -4.18
N ILE A 3 11.23 5.89 -4.46
CA ILE A 3 10.00 6.28 -3.80
C ILE A 3 8.89 6.29 -4.85
N ALA A 4 7.81 5.58 -4.57
CA ALA A 4 6.66 5.53 -5.46
C ALA A 4 5.43 6.08 -4.74
N THR A 5 4.55 6.74 -5.50
CA THR A 5 3.27 7.18 -4.98
C THR A 5 2.20 6.64 -5.91
N VAL A 6 1.15 6.06 -5.34
CA VAL A 6 0.12 5.43 -6.13
C VAL A 6 -1.25 5.58 -5.47
N ASN A 7 -2.24 5.95 -6.29
CA ASN A 7 -3.63 5.90 -5.88
C ASN A 7 -4.12 4.50 -6.18
N VAL A 8 -4.35 3.69 -5.12
CA VAL A 8 -4.70 2.28 -5.31
C VAL A 8 -6.18 2.07 -5.57
N ASN A 9 -7.00 3.09 -5.34
CA ASN A 9 -8.45 3.03 -5.57
C ASN A 9 -9.05 1.76 -4.93
N GLY A 10 -8.72 1.56 -3.65
CA GLY A 10 -9.07 0.36 -2.91
C GLY A 10 -7.98 -0.69 -3.05
N ILE A 11 -7.24 -0.93 -1.96
CA ILE A 11 -6.06 -1.81 -2.02
C ILE A 11 -6.44 -3.26 -2.35
N ARG A 12 -7.63 -3.72 -1.92
CA ARG A 12 -8.08 -5.07 -2.27
C ARG A 12 -8.29 -5.22 -3.78
N ALA A 13 -8.87 -4.20 -4.41
CA ALA A 13 -9.07 -4.20 -5.86
C ALA A 13 -7.73 -4.13 -6.59
N ALA A 14 -6.82 -3.28 -6.11
CA ALA A 14 -5.49 -3.15 -6.70
C ALA A 14 -4.74 -4.48 -6.63
N ALA A 15 -4.84 -5.20 -5.52
CA ALA A 15 -4.19 -6.50 -5.36
C ALA A 15 -4.71 -7.50 -6.40
N ARG A 16 -6.02 -7.51 -6.64
CA ARG A 16 -6.62 -8.37 -7.66
C ARG A 16 -6.17 -8.01 -9.07
N LYS A 17 -5.82 -6.75 -9.30
CA LYS A 17 -5.42 -6.26 -10.62
C LYS A 17 -3.92 -6.37 -10.89
N GLY A 18 -3.17 -6.98 -9.98
CA GLY A 18 -1.75 -7.25 -10.20
C GLY A 18 -0.77 -6.35 -9.46
N MET A 19 -1.22 -5.66 -8.42
CA MET A 19 -0.32 -4.80 -7.63
C MET A 19 0.88 -5.57 -7.09
N GLY A 20 0.67 -6.82 -6.65
CA GLY A 20 1.76 -7.64 -6.11
C GLY A 20 2.87 -7.86 -7.13
N THR A 21 2.50 -8.14 -8.39
CA THR A 21 3.47 -8.32 -9.46
C THR A 21 4.24 -7.02 -9.71
N TRP A 22 3.53 -5.88 -9.72
CA TRP A 22 4.16 -4.58 -9.88
C TRP A 22 5.14 -4.27 -8.75
N LEU A 23 4.77 -4.58 -7.52
CA LEU A 23 5.64 -4.38 -6.36
C LEU A 23 6.92 -5.19 -6.46
N GLU A 24 6.81 -6.45 -6.89
CA GLU A 24 8.00 -7.30 -7.09
C GLU A 24 8.91 -6.75 -8.16
N ALA A 25 8.34 -6.31 -9.27
CA ALA A 25 9.12 -5.82 -10.40
C ALA A 25 9.78 -4.47 -10.12
N SER A 26 9.05 -3.54 -9.50
CA SER A 26 9.55 -2.18 -9.26
C SER A 26 10.31 -2.05 -7.94
N ALA A 27 9.98 -2.86 -6.96
CA ALA A 27 10.63 -2.92 -5.64
C ALA A 27 10.90 -1.53 -5.04
N PRO A 28 9.86 -0.67 -4.89
CA PRO A 28 10.09 0.64 -4.29
C PRO A 28 10.54 0.49 -2.84
N ASP A 29 11.43 1.40 -2.41
CA ASP A 29 11.89 1.41 -1.02
C ASP A 29 10.83 2.03 -0.12
N VAL A 30 10.16 3.06 -0.61
CA VAL A 30 9.06 3.74 0.09
C VAL A 30 7.88 3.84 -0.86
N LEU A 31 6.71 3.52 -0.35
CA LEU A 31 5.48 3.52 -1.12
C LEU A 31 4.46 4.42 -0.42
N LEU A 32 4.01 5.46 -1.12
CA LEU A 32 2.99 6.36 -0.61
C LEU A 32 1.66 6.01 -1.27
N LEU A 33 0.67 5.71 -0.45
CA LEU A 33 -0.61 5.16 -0.93
C LEU A 33 -1.75 6.13 -0.69
N GLN A 34 -2.62 6.29 -1.68
CA GLN A 34 -3.85 7.07 -1.56
C GLN A 34 -5.05 6.17 -1.85
N GLU A 35 -6.19 6.52 -1.28
CA GLU A 35 -7.45 5.78 -1.43
C GLU A 35 -7.30 4.30 -1.11
N VAL A 36 -6.70 4.02 0.04
CA VAL A 36 -6.46 2.64 0.49
C VAL A 36 -7.78 1.89 0.72
N ARG A 37 -8.77 2.54 1.31
CA ARG A 37 -10.13 2.01 1.53
C ARG A 37 -10.15 0.68 2.28
N ALA A 38 -9.23 0.53 3.22
CA ALA A 38 -9.13 -0.68 4.03
C ALA A 38 -8.45 -0.33 5.35
N ASP A 39 -8.59 -1.20 6.34
CA ASP A 39 -7.92 -1.01 7.61
C ASP A 39 -6.44 -1.41 7.50
N GLU A 40 -5.69 -1.11 8.55
CA GLU A 40 -4.25 -1.36 8.56
C GLU A 40 -3.92 -2.83 8.42
N GLU A 41 -4.67 -3.69 9.11
CA GLU A 41 -4.43 -5.14 9.05
C GLU A 41 -4.62 -5.68 7.65
N THR A 42 -5.71 -5.31 6.99
CA THR A 42 -5.99 -5.73 5.61
C THR A 42 -4.91 -5.23 4.67
N ALA A 43 -4.55 -3.95 4.78
CA ALA A 43 -3.55 -3.36 3.90
C ALA A 43 -2.18 -4.02 4.10
N ALA A 44 -1.78 -4.27 5.35
CA ALA A 44 -0.51 -4.90 5.65
C ALA A 44 -0.41 -6.30 5.03
N ALA A 45 -1.51 -7.05 5.06
CA ALA A 45 -1.54 -8.39 4.48
C ALA A 45 -1.34 -8.37 2.96
N LEU A 46 -1.69 -7.27 2.31
CA LEU A 46 -1.57 -7.12 0.85
C LEU A 46 -0.28 -6.44 0.42
N LEU A 47 0.61 -6.14 1.37
CA LEU A 47 1.90 -5.51 1.11
C LEU A 47 3.03 -6.37 1.69
N PRO A 48 3.18 -7.63 1.23
CA PRO A 48 4.21 -8.51 1.77
C PRO A 48 5.60 -7.92 1.54
N GLY A 49 6.45 -8.01 2.55
CA GLY A 49 7.79 -7.45 2.48
C GLY A 49 7.88 -5.97 2.84
N TYR A 50 6.76 -5.37 3.28
CA TYR A 50 6.72 -3.97 3.66
C TYR A 50 6.20 -3.81 5.08
N SER A 51 6.72 -2.82 5.79
CA SER A 51 6.15 -2.33 7.05
C SER A 51 5.30 -1.13 6.70
N SER A 52 4.03 -1.15 7.07
CA SER A 52 3.09 -0.11 6.65
C SER A 52 2.40 0.56 7.82
N LEU A 53 2.07 1.84 7.63
CA LEU A 53 1.23 2.62 8.51
C LEU A 53 0.09 3.18 7.66
N ILE A 54 -1.13 2.96 8.11
CA ILE A 54 -2.32 3.37 7.38
C ILE A 54 -3.14 4.33 8.24
N TRP A 55 -3.56 5.43 7.66
CA TRP A 55 -4.48 6.35 8.29
C TRP A 55 -5.82 6.20 7.58
N PRO A 56 -6.74 5.39 8.12
CA PRO A 56 -8.02 5.17 7.47
C PRO A 56 -8.90 6.42 7.55
N CYS A 57 -9.78 6.54 6.57
CA CYS A 57 -10.79 7.59 6.59
C CYS A 57 -11.75 7.35 7.75
N ARG A 58 -12.35 8.44 8.28
CA ARG A 58 -13.35 8.34 9.34
C ARG A 58 -14.57 7.53 8.91
N ILE A 59 -14.89 7.58 7.63
CA ILE A 59 -15.98 6.79 7.06
C ILE A 59 -15.37 5.50 6.51
N LYS A 60 -15.78 4.38 7.08
CA LYS A 60 -15.26 3.07 6.71
C LYS A 60 -15.43 2.78 5.22
N GLY A 61 -14.39 2.26 4.60
CA GLY A 61 -14.42 1.90 3.18
C GLY A 61 -14.19 3.04 2.22
N ARG A 62 -13.89 4.25 2.73
CA ARG A 62 -13.61 5.41 1.88
C ARG A 62 -12.20 5.93 2.14
N ALA A 63 -11.57 6.44 1.07
CA ALA A 63 -10.29 7.14 1.15
C ALA A 63 -9.25 6.40 2.01
N GLY A 64 -8.49 7.14 2.82
CA GLY A 64 -7.40 6.59 3.62
C GLY A 64 -6.08 6.69 2.89
N VAL A 65 -5.03 7.04 3.63
CA VAL A 65 -3.68 7.16 3.09
C VAL A 65 -2.75 6.21 3.84
N GLY A 66 -1.65 5.86 3.21
CA GLY A 66 -0.68 5.00 3.87
C GLY A 66 0.73 5.24 3.39
N VAL A 67 1.67 4.79 4.21
CA VAL A 67 3.09 4.76 3.89
C VAL A 67 3.59 3.36 4.16
N ALA A 68 4.30 2.78 3.22
CA ALA A 68 4.91 1.48 3.39
C ALA A 68 6.40 1.60 3.09
N VAL A 69 7.22 0.97 3.93
CA VAL A 69 8.68 0.97 3.79
C VAL A 69 9.13 -0.46 3.62
N ARG A 70 9.94 -0.71 2.60
CA ARG A 70 10.41 -2.06 2.32
C ARG A 70 11.28 -2.58 3.46
N GLU A 71 10.95 -3.75 3.97
CA GLU A 71 11.72 -4.39 5.03
C GLU A 71 13.09 -4.78 4.50
N GLY A 72 14.13 -4.51 5.31
CA GLY A 72 15.51 -4.75 4.89
C GLY A 72 16.02 -3.75 3.87
N GLY A 73 15.27 -2.71 3.58
CA GLY A 73 15.66 -1.66 2.65
C GLY A 73 16.67 -0.70 3.24
N PRO A 74 17.01 0.34 2.47
CA PRO A 74 18.02 1.31 2.89
C PRO A 74 17.59 2.12 4.10
#